data_b8c336681ab739cdc33e6ba75bc8708e
#
_entry.id   b8c336681ab739cdc33e6ba75bc8708e
#
_cell.length_a   1.000
_cell.length_b   1.000
_cell.length_c   1.000
_cell.angle_alpha   90.00
_cell.angle_beta   90.00
_cell.angle_gamma   90.00
#
_symmetry.space_group_name_H-M   'P 1'
#
loop_
_entity.id
_entity.type
_entity.pdbx_description
1 polymer ?
#
loop_
_entity_poly.entity_id
_entity_poly.type
_entity_poly.pdbx_seq_one_letter_code
_entity_poly.pdbx_strand_id
1 'polypeptide(L)'
;MKKNKLQIEQLSKKLNSYNSLQELVVPSIGWIKTIRTSLGMSLEQLGGNMGVTRQSAQNLEKREKDGSATLKALEGAGRSIDMKLVYGFVPVDGSLEQLIERKAKQIATQIVMRTSGTMKLEDQENSEERIEKAIEERTAEIIDEMPKILWD
;
A
#
# COMPACT_ATOMS: atom_id res chain seq x y z
N MET A 1 12.78 11.97 15.79
CA MET A 1 13.28 10.60 15.55
C MET A 1 12.59 9.55 16.39
N LYS A 2 12.68 9.54 17.71
CA LYS A 2 11.92 8.57 18.56
C LYS A 2 10.42 8.62 18.34
N LYS A 3 9.85 9.82 18.12
CA LYS A 3 8.40 10.01 17.88
C LYS A 3 7.96 9.36 16.57
N ASN A 4 8.74 9.49 15.51
CA ASN A 4 8.42 8.88 14.20
C ASN A 4 8.48 7.36 14.27
N LYS A 5 9.45 6.80 14.99
CA LYS A 5 9.58 5.35 15.16
C LYS A 5 8.35 4.75 15.84
N LEU A 6 7.89 5.37 16.92
CA LEU A 6 6.67 4.92 17.60
C LEU A 6 5.44 5.04 16.72
N GLN A 7 5.31 6.12 15.94
CA GLN A 7 4.22 6.29 15.00
C GLN A 7 4.22 5.21 13.91
N ILE A 8 5.39 4.87 13.39
CA ILE A 8 5.55 3.79 12.40
C ILE A 8 5.14 2.45 13.00
N GLU A 9 5.58 2.14 14.21
CA GLU A 9 5.20 0.90 14.91
C GLU A 9 3.69 0.79 15.12
N GLN A 10 3.05 1.87 15.56
CA GLN A 10 1.60 1.92 15.76
C GLN A 10 0.84 1.78 14.43
N LEU A 11 1.29 2.47 13.39
CA LEU A 11 0.68 2.37 12.06
C LEU A 11 0.89 0.97 11.47
N SER A 12 2.09 0.42 11.61
CA SER A 12 2.42 -0.93 11.14
C SER A 12 1.49 -1.99 11.75
N LYS A 13 1.21 -1.89 13.05
CA LYS A 13 0.25 -2.77 13.73
C LYS A 13 -1.16 -2.68 13.13
N LYS A 14 -1.61 -1.46 12.81
CA LYS A 14 -2.91 -1.27 12.16
C LYS A 14 -2.94 -1.88 10.75
N LEU A 15 -1.89 -1.68 9.97
CA LEU A 15 -1.80 -2.20 8.62
C LEU A 15 -1.63 -3.73 8.58
N ASN A 16 -1.03 -4.33 9.60
CA ASN A 16 -0.86 -5.78 9.68
C ASN A 16 -2.20 -6.54 9.67
N SER A 17 -3.27 -5.93 10.16
CA SER A 17 -4.61 -6.54 10.10
C SER A 17 -5.12 -6.72 8.67
N TYR A 18 -4.57 -5.98 7.71
CA TYR A 18 -4.91 -6.08 6.28
C TYR A 18 -3.99 -7.02 5.48
N ASN A 19 -2.93 -7.56 6.07
CA ASN A 19 -1.97 -8.40 5.35
C ASN A 19 -2.63 -9.64 4.72
N SER A 20 -3.63 -10.21 5.35
CA SER A 20 -4.41 -11.33 4.79
C SER A 20 -5.19 -10.95 3.53
N LEU A 21 -5.41 -9.65 3.30
CA LEU A 21 -6.14 -9.12 2.15
C LEU A 21 -5.23 -8.84 0.94
N GLN A 22 -3.92 -9.01 1.08
CA GLN A 22 -2.96 -8.74 0.01
C GLN A 22 -3.22 -9.60 -1.25
N GLU A 23 -3.68 -10.82 -1.04
CA GLU A 23 -4.03 -11.76 -2.11
C GLU A 23 -5.49 -11.67 -2.55
N LEU A 24 -6.28 -10.81 -1.93
CA LEU A 24 -7.68 -10.63 -2.28
C LEU A 24 -7.79 -10.03 -3.68
N VAL A 25 -8.48 -10.73 -4.56
CA VAL A 25 -8.78 -10.25 -5.90
C VAL A 25 -10.10 -9.49 -5.87
N VAL A 26 -10.05 -8.20 -6.19
CA VAL A 26 -11.26 -7.38 -6.35
C VAL A 26 -12.03 -7.87 -7.58
N PRO A 27 -13.36 -8.09 -7.48
CA PRO A 27 -14.14 -8.50 -8.64
C PRO A 27 -13.98 -7.51 -9.81
N SER A 28 -13.77 -8.04 -11.01
CA SER A 28 -13.53 -7.22 -12.22
C SER A 28 -14.71 -6.31 -12.57
N ILE A 29 -15.91 -6.69 -12.16
CA ILE A 29 -17.15 -5.92 -12.39
C ILE A 29 -17.50 -4.98 -11.22
N GLY A 30 -16.67 -4.94 -10.17
CA GLY A 30 -16.90 -4.19 -8.94
C GLY A 30 -17.62 -4.99 -7.86
N TRP A 31 -17.46 -4.55 -6.60
CA TRP A 31 -18.08 -5.20 -5.44
C TRP A 31 -19.59 -5.06 -5.43
N ILE A 32 -20.10 -3.85 -5.66
CA ILE A 32 -21.54 -3.57 -5.54
C ILE A 32 -22.35 -4.43 -6.52
N LYS A 33 -21.93 -4.47 -7.78
CA LYS A 33 -22.60 -5.30 -8.78
C LYS A 33 -22.49 -6.79 -8.46
N THR A 34 -21.32 -7.26 -8.01
CA THR A 34 -21.11 -8.65 -7.63
C THR A 34 -22.00 -9.06 -6.48
N ILE A 35 -22.06 -8.24 -5.42
CA ILE A 35 -22.91 -8.50 -4.26
C ILE A 35 -24.39 -8.48 -4.66
N ARG A 36 -24.82 -7.43 -5.39
CA ARG A 36 -26.19 -7.25 -5.82
C ARG A 36 -26.68 -8.47 -6.64
N THR A 37 -25.91 -8.87 -7.64
CA THR A 37 -26.29 -10.01 -8.50
C THR A 37 -26.28 -11.33 -7.75
N SER A 38 -25.33 -11.53 -6.84
CA SER A 38 -25.27 -12.72 -6.00
C SER A 38 -26.46 -12.84 -5.05
N LEU A 39 -26.99 -11.71 -4.59
CA LEU A 39 -28.21 -11.67 -3.76
C LEU A 39 -29.50 -11.72 -4.56
N GLY A 40 -29.42 -11.76 -5.89
CA GLY A 40 -30.60 -11.72 -6.77
C GLY A 40 -31.34 -10.39 -6.77
N MET A 41 -30.66 -9.30 -6.37
CA MET A 41 -31.25 -7.97 -6.27
C MET A 41 -31.24 -7.28 -7.64
N SER A 42 -32.37 -6.67 -8.01
CA SER A 42 -32.46 -5.88 -9.25
C SER A 42 -31.84 -4.48 -9.09
N LEU A 43 -31.54 -3.83 -10.20
CA LEU A 43 -31.08 -2.42 -10.20
C LEU A 43 -32.14 -1.46 -9.65
N GLU A 44 -33.41 -1.75 -9.90
CA GLU A 44 -34.51 -0.98 -9.31
C GLU A 44 -34.52 -1.09 -7.77
N GLN A 45 -34.30 -2.29 -7.24
CA GLN A 45 -34.24 -2.53 -5.81
C GLN A 45 -33.03 -1.83 -5.18
N LEU A 46 -31.85 -1.93 -5.81
CA LEU A 46 -30.68 -1.21 -5.34
C LEU A 46 -30.90 0.29 -5.35
N GLY A 47 -31.39 0.84 -6.46
CA GLY A 47 -31.70 2.27 -6.58
C GLY A 47 -32.72 2.74 -5.55
N GLY A 48 -33.78 1.96 -5.34
CA GLY A 48 -34.79 2.24 -4.32
C GLY A 48 -34.20 2.27 -2.90
N ASN A 49 -33.35 1.32 -2.56
CA ASN A 49 -32.69 1.27 -1.26
C ASN A 49 -31.70 2.44 -1.06
N MET A 50 -31.07 2.89 -2.13
CA MET A 50 -30.18 4.05 -2.11
C MET A 50 -30.91 5.39 -2.17
N GLY A 51 -32.21 5.39 -2.48
CA GLY A 51 -32.97 6.64 -2.71
C GLY A 51 -32.61 7.32 -4.04
N VAL A 52 -32.18 6.55 -5.03
CA VAL A 52 -31.79 7.05 -6.36
C VAL A 52 -32.52 6.26 -7.47
N THR A 53 -32.40 6.73 -8.72
CA THR A 53 -32.99 6.03 -9.86
C THR A 53 -32.21 4.77 -10.19
N ARG A 54 -32.84 3.85 -10.93
CA ARG A 54 -32.17 2.68 -11.51
C ARG A 54 -30.93 3.08 -12.31
N GLN A 55 -31.06 4.13 -13.12
CA GLN A 55 -29.95 4.62 -13.95
C GLN A 55 -28.77 5.12 -13.10
N SER A 56 -29.06 5.84 -12.01
CA SER A 56 -28.03 6.29 -11.07
C SER A 56 -27.31 5.12 -10.39
N ALA A 57 -28.06 4.10 -9.99
CA ALA A 57 -27.48 2.87 -9.43
C ALA A 57 -26.57 2.16 -10.45
N GLN A 58 -27.02 2.04 -11.70
CA GLN A 58 -26.23 1.45 -12.78
C GLN A 58 -24.96 2.26 -13.05
N ASN A 59 -25.05 3.58 -13.06
CA ASN A 59 -23.89 4.47 -13.25
C ASN A 59 -22.87 4.33 -12.11
N LEU A 60 -23.33 4.12 -10.88
CA LEU A 60 -22.43 3.87 -9.75
C LEU A 60 -21.66 2.55 -9.94
N GLU A 61 -22.34 1.49 -10.36
CA GLU A 61 -21.69 0.21 -10.65
C GLU A 61 -20.62 0.34 -11.76
N LYS A 62 -20.92 1.10 -12.81
CA LYS A 62 -19.94 1.40 -13.88
C LYS A 62 -18.74 2.17 -13.37
N ARG A 63 -18.96 3.18 -12.52
CA ARG A 63 -17.88 3.99 -11.95
C ARG A 63 -17.02 3.19 -11.00
N GLU A 64 -17.59 2.27 -10.23
CA GLU A 64 -16.80 1.36 -9.41
C GLU A 64 -15.90 0.48 -10.29
N LYS A 65 -16.46 -0.12 -11.34
CA LYS A 65 -15.70 -0.93 -12.30
C LYS A 65 -14.54 -0.14 -12.93
N ASP A 66 -14.79 1.12 -13.30
CA ASP A 66 -13.80 1.98 -13.96
C ASP A 66 -12.82 2.64 -12.98
N GLY A 67 -13.02 2.48 -11.68
CA GLY A 67 -12.20 3.09 -10.66
C GLY A 67 -12.48 4.57 -10.41
N SER A 68 -13.57 5.12 -10.92
CA SER A 68 -13.93 6.54 -10.77
C SER A 68 -14.97 6.80 -9.67
N ALA A 69 -15.49 5.77 -9.00
CA ALA A 69 -16.40 5.93 -7.89
C ALA A 69 -15.67 6.50 -6.66
N THR A 70 -16.30 7.44 -5.96
CA THR A 70 -15.76 7.98 -4.71
C THR A 70 -15.99 7.00 -3.56
N LEU A 71 -15.14 7.07 -2.52
CA LEU A 71 -15.34 6.27 -1.31
C LEU A 71 -16.68 6.58 -0.66
N LYS A 72 -17.11 7.86 -0.67
CA LYS A 72 -18.40 8.28 -0.13
C LYS A 72 -19.57 7.63 -0.87
N ALA A 73 -19.50 7.55 -2.19
CA ALA A 73 -20.53 6.91 -3.00
C ALA A 73 -20.60 5.39 -2.74
N LEU A 74 -19.45 4.74 -2.64
CA LEU A 74 -19.37 3.31 -2.31
C LEU A 74 -19.87 3.03 -0.88
N GLU A 75 -19.55 3.88 0.08
CA GLU A 75 -20.06 3.77 1.44
C GLU A 75 -21.58 3.85 1.50
N GLY A 76 -22.18 4.80 0.77
CA GLY A 76 -23.62 4.94 0.67
C GLY A 76 -24.29 3.73 0.02
N ALA A 77 -23.72 3.22 -1.07
CA ALA A 77 -24.19 2.00 -1.73
C ALA A 77 -24.07 0.78 -0.79
N GLY A 78 -22.98 0.65 -0.08
CA GLY A 78 -22.78 -0.40 0.90
C GLY A 78 -23.84 -0.40 2.00
N ARG A 79 -24.13 0.76 2.58
CA ARG A 79 -25.19 0.90 3.58
C ARG A 79 -26.56 0.48 3.07
N SER A 80 -26.86 0.75 1.80
CA SER A 80 -28.14 0.37 1.19
C SER A 80 -28.35 -1.14 1.06
N ILE A 81 -27.29 -1.91 1.16
CA ILE A 81 -27.32 -3.39 1.13
C ILE A 81 -26.83 -3.99 2.45
N ASP A 82 -26.92 -3.25 3.53
CA ASP A 82 -26.54 -3.65 4.90
C ASP A 82 -25.08 -4.06 5.03
N MET A 83 -24.19 -3.40 4.28
CA MET A 83 -22.76 -3.63 4.32
C MET A 83 -22.00 -2.36 4.69
N LYS A 84 -20.86 -2.55 5.33
CA LYS A 84 -19.93 -1.50 5.69
C LYS A 84 -18.76 -1.50 4.70
N LEU A 85 -18.46 -0.36 4.09
CA LEU A 85 -17.23 -0.21 3.32
C LEU A 85 -16.02 -0.22 4.25
N VAL A 86 -15.04 -1.06 3.95
CA VAL A 86 -13.72 -1.04 4.56
C VAL A 86 -12.67 -0.85 3.48
N TYR A 87 -11.62 -0.09 3.79
CA TYR A 87 -10.51 0.12 2.87
C TYR A 87 -9.22 0.34 3.67
N GLY A 88 -8.10 0.14 3.01
CA GLY A 88 -6.79 0.34 3.61
C GLY A 88 -5.69 0.07 2.61
N PHE A 89 -4.46 0.16 3.08
CA PHE A 89 -3.27 -0.11 2.30
C PHE A 89 -2.50 -1.27 2.90
N VAL A 90 -1.95 -2.09 2.03
CA VAL A 90 -1.08 -3.20 2.43
C VAL A 90 0.32 -2.89 1.88
N PRO A 91 1.35 -2.82 2.75
CA PRO A 91 2.71 -2.66 2.26
C PRO A 91 3.10 -3.82 1.35
N VAL A 92 3.58 -3.50 0.14
CA VAL A 92 4.00 -4.52 -0.84
C VAL A 92 5.12 -5.39 -0.28
N ASP A 93 5.98 -4.81 0.56
CA ASP A 93 7.09 -5.50 1.22
C ASP A 93 6.66 -6.33 2.45
N GLY A 94 5.40 -6.32 2.83
CA GLY A 94 4.84 -7.02 3.99
C GLY A 94 4.68 -6.18 5.24
N SER A 95 5.57 -5.23 5.51
CA SER A 95 5.48 -4.28 6.62
C SER A 95 6.09 -2.93 6.26
N LEU A 96 5.77 -1.89 7.03
CA LEU A 96 6.38 -0.57 6.85
C LEU A 96 7.88 -0.62 7.14
N GLU A 97 8.29 -1.40 8.13
CA GLU A 97 9.69 -1.59 8.48
C GLU A 97 10.48 -2.18 7.31
N GLN A 98 9.95 -3.19 6.66
CA GLN A 98 10.56 -3.80 5.47
C GLN A 98 10.61 -2.84 4.28
N LEU A 99 9.57 -2.04 4.08
CA LEU A 99 9.56 -0.98 3.07
C LEU A 99 10.69 0.04 3.32
N ILE A 100 10.81 0.51 4.55
CA ILE A 100 11.84 1.47 4.96
C ILE A 100 13.23 0.85 4.77
N GLU A 101 13.42 -0.37 5.22
CA GLU A 101 14.69 -1.10 5.07
C GLU A 101 15.10 -1.23 3.60
N ARG A 102 14.17 -1.62 2.73
CA ARG A 102 14.45 -1.73 1.30
C ARG A 102 14.86 -0.39 0.69
N LYS A 103 14.11 0.67 1.00
CA LYS A 103 14.41 2.03 0.53
C LYS A 103 15.76 2.53 1.05
N ALA A 104 16.03 2.34 2.34
CA ALA A 104 17.29 2.73 2.97
C ALA A 104 18.48 1.97 2.35
N LYS A 105 18.32 0.68 2.12
CA LYS A 105 19.36 -0.15 1.49
C LYS A 105 19.67 0.30 0.06
N GLN A 106 18.66 0.68 -0.71
CA GLN A 106 18.86 1.22 -2.06
C GLN A 106 19.73 2.49 -2.03
N ILE A 107 19.42 3.42 -1.14
CA ILE A 107 20.18 4.66 -0.99
C ILE A 107 21.59 4.38 -0.47
N ALA A 108 21.70 3.56 0.57
CA ALA A 108 23.00 3.16 1.13
C ALA A 108 23.90 2.54 0.07
N THR A 109 23.36 1.65 -0.76
CA THR A 109 24.08 1.03 -1.86
C THR A 109 24.58 2.06 -2.86
N GLN A 110 23.75 3.02 -3.26
CA GLN A 110 24.17 4.10 -4.16
C GLN A 110 25.28 4.94 -3.56
N ILE A 111 25.19 5.31 -2.30
CA ILE A 111 26.20 6.13 -1.60
C ILE A 111 27.54 5.37 -1.53
N VAL A 112 27.49 4.13 -1.05
CA VAL A 112 28.70 3.29 -0.86
C VAL A 112 29.36 2.98 -2.20
N MET A 113 28.59 2.68 -3.24
CA MET A 113 29.15 2.37 -4.56
C MET A 113 29.78 3.59 -5.23
N ARG A 114 29.27 4.79 -5.01
CA ARG A 114 29.92 6.03 -5.48
C ARG A 114 31.27 6.25 -4.81
N THR A 115 31.35 6.00 -3.51
CA THR A 115 32.58 6.15 -2.73
C THR A 115 33.59 5.06 -3.06
N SER A 116 33.15 3.81 -3.23
CA SER A 116 34.02 2.67 -3.54
C SER A 116 34.51 2.65 -4.99
N GLY A 117 33.84 3.33 -5.91
CA GLY A 117 34.29 3.50 -7.29
C GLY A 117 35.64 4.16 -7.40
N THR A 118 36.05 4.97 -6.40
CA THR A 118 37.37 5.59 -6.30
C THR A 118 38.39 4.72 -5.58
N MET A 119 38.00 3.69 -4.84
CA MET A 119 38.87 2.80 -4.06
C MET A 119 39.13 1.44 -4.72
N LYS A 120 38.53 1.11 -5.85
CA LYS A 120 38.59 -0.18 -6.53
C LYS A 120 39.99 -0.58 -7.07
N LEU A 121 40.95 0.30 -6.97
CA LEU A 121 42.26 0.07 -7.56
C LEU A 121 43.30 -0.59 -6.63
N GLU A 122 42.98 -0.78 -5.33
CA GLU A 122 44.04 -1.15 -4.38
C GLU A 122 43.92 -2.52 -3.73
N ASP A 123 42.73 -3.19 -3.66
CA ASP A 123 42.64 -4.52 -3.03
C ASP A 123 41.34 -5.27 -3.42
N GLN A 124 41.42 -6.28 -4.28
CA GLN A 124 40.27 -6.97 -4.84
C GLN A 124 39.62 -8.03 -3.93
N GLU A 125 40.36 -8.66 -3.02
CA GLU A 125 39.86 -9.80 -2.24
C GLU A 125 39.05 -9.42 -0.98
N ASN A 126 39.30 -8.25 -0.38
CA ASN A 126 38.58 -7.73 0.81
C ASN A 126 37.51 -6.69 0.48
N SER A 127 37.30 -6.37 -0.81
CA SER A 127 36.45 -5.27 -1.21
C SER A 127 34.97 -5.58 -1.10
N GLU A 128 34.53 -6.82 -1.37
CA GLU A 128 33.10 -7.20 -1.33
C GLU A 128 32.56 -7.24 0.09
N GLU A 129 33.25 -7.87 1.03
CA GLU A 129 32.84 -7.92 2.44
C GLU A 129 32.81 -6.53 3.08
N ARG A 130 33.80 -5.68 2.77
CA ARG A 130 33.85 -4.30 3.25
C ARG A 130 32.72 -3.47 2.67
N ILE A 131 32.40 -3.64 1.39
CA ILE A 131 31.29 -2.96 0.72
C ILE A 131 29.96 -3.38 1.35
N GLU A 132 29.72 -4.67 1.53
CA GLU A 132 28.49 -5.18 2.18
C GLU A 132 28.35 -4.63 3.59
N LYS A 133 29.42 -4.66 4.38
CA LYS A 133 29.42 -4.10 5.74
C LYS A 133 29.14 -2.61 5.74
N ALA A 134 29.77 -1.86 4.84
CA ALA A 134 29.53 -0.42 4.68
C ALA A 134 28.07 -0.13 4.30
N ILE A 135 27.47 -0.93 3.42
CA ILE A 135 26.06 -0.82 3.04
C ILE A 135 25.15 -1.09 4.25
N GLU A 136 25.42 -2.12 5.04
CA GLU A 136 24.65 -2.46 6.23
C GLU A 136 24.71 -1.34 7.27
N GLU A 137 25.90 -0.83 7.55
CA GLU A 137 26.10 0.28 8.48
C GLU A 137 25.39 1.55 8.01
N ARG A 138 25.54 1.89 6.74
CA ARG A 138 24.88 3.08 6.17
C ARG A 138 23.36 2.92 6.12
N THR A 139 22.86 1.72 5.85
CA THR A 139 21.43 1.40 5.89
C THR A 139 20.86 1.65 7.28
N ALA A 140 21.55 1.16 8.32
CA ALA A 140 21.12 1.36 9.71
C ALA A 140 21.07 2.84 10.09
N GLU A 141 22.05 3.63 9.68
CA GLU A 141 22.10 5.08 9.89
C GLU A 141 20.92 5.77 9.21
N ILE A 142 20.63 5.44 7.95
CA ILE A 142 19.52 6.01 7.18
C ILE A 142 18.17 5.66 7.82
N ILE A 143 17.99 4.45 8.29
CA ILE A 143 16.77 4.04 9.00
C ILE A 143 16.59 4.86 10.28
N ASP A 144 17.66 5.10 11.02
CA ASP A 144 17.60 5.88 12.26
C ASP A 144 17.30 7.36 11.98
N GLU A 145 17.94 7.93 10.98
CA GLU A 145 17.78 9.34 10.60
C GLU A 145 16.48 9.64 9.87
N MET A 146 15.96 8.69 9.10
CA MET A 146 14.76 8.84 8.26
C MET A 146 14.80 10.11 7.41
N PRO A 147 15.84 10.31 6.60
CA PRO A 147 15.97 11.52 5.79
C PRO A 147 14.92 11.59 4.68
N LYS A 148 14.55 12.80 4.28
CA LYS A 148 13.53 13.00 3.23
C LYS A 148 13.89 12.35 1.90
N ILE A 149 15.17 12.29 1.57
CA ILE A 149 15.67 11.63 0.35
C ILE A 149 15.26 10.15 0.25
N LEU A 150 14.86 9.54 1.36
CA LEU A 150 14.36 8.17 1.39
C LEU A 150 13.15 7.97 0.46
N TRP A 151 12.42 9.05 0.22
CA TRP A 151 11.15 9.03 -0.52
C TRP A 151 11.22 9.66 -1.92
N ASP A 152 12.39 10.12 -2.34
CA ASP A 152 12.60 10.74 -3.66
C ASP A 152 12.62 9.72 -4.82
#